data_9dcd8f634b6fbb0c791e0b95b5ef1fdf
#
_entry.id   9dcd8f634b6fbb0c791e0b95b5ef1fdf
#
_cell.length_a   1.000
_cell.length_b   1.000
_cell.length_c   1.000
_cell.angle_alpha   90.00
_cell.angle_beta   90.00
_cell.angle_gamma   90.00
#
_symmetry.space_group_name_H-M   'P 1'
#
loop_
_entity.id
_entity.type
_entity.pdbx_description
1 polymer ?
#
loop_
_entity_poly.entity_id
_entity_poly.type
_entity_poly.pdbx_seq_one_letter_code
_entity_poly.pdbx_strand_id
1 'polypeptide(L)'
;MIPRLAADTLVALHLAFIAFVIAGGLLTLRHRGWAIVHMPAVAWAAWTEFTATVCPLTPWENAFRTGAGDAGYTETFVEHYIVPLVYPEGLTPQTQVVLGVGIVALNAAIYALAWRKSRRPQDVGRETRRST
;
A
#
# COMPACT_ATOMS: atom_id res chain seq x y z
N MET A 1 14.12 5.04 25.94
CA MET A 1 13.22 3.91 25.61
C MET A 1 11.95 4.34 24.89
N ILE A 2 11.18 5.31 25.38
CA ILE A 2 9.93 5.78 24.71
C ILE A 2 10.15 6.25 23.27
N PRO A 3 11.17 7.10 22.94
CA PRO A 3 11.35 7.56 21.55
C PRO A 3 11.66 6.42 20.57
N ARG A 4 12.48 5.43 20.96
CA ARG A 4 12.75 4.25 20.11
C ARG A 4 11.49 3.45 19.83
N LEU A 5 10.68 3.18 20.86
CA LEU A 5 9.44 2.45 20.69
C LEU A 5 8.46 3.21 19.76
N ALA A 6 8.44 4.55 19.85
CA ALA A 6 7.63 5.38 18.94
C ALA A 6 8.13 5.30 17.49
N ALA A 7 9.45 5.36 17.26
CA ALA A 7 10.04 5.19 15.95
C ALA A 7 9.73 3.80 15.36
N ASP A 8 9.93 2.73 16.12
CA ASP A 8 9.67 1.36 15.69
C ASP A 8 8.17 1.15 15.38
N THR A 9 7.28 1.79 16.15
CA THR A 9 5.84 1.77 15.88
C THR A 9 5.50 2.45 14.56
N LEU A 10 6.16 3.57 14.23
CA LEU A 10 5.98 4.25 12.94
C LEU A 10 6.51 3.44 11.76
N VAL A 11 7.63 2.72 11.94
CA VAL A 11 8.13 1.76 10.93
C VAL A 11 7.09 0.66 10.70
N ALA A 12 6.57 0.05 11.76
CA ALA A 12 5.56 -1.00 11.66
C ALA A 12 4.27 -0.49 10.99
N LEU A 13 3.83 0.74 11.33
CA LEU A 13 2.67 1.38 10.70
C LEU A 13 2.90 1.64 9.21
N HIS A 14 4.10 2.07 8.83
CA HIS A 14 4.45 2.32 7.43
C HIS A 14 4.47 1.01 6.63
N LEU A 15 5.07 -0.05 7.17
CA LEU A 15 5.03 -1.38 6.55
C LEU A 15 3.59 -1.91 6.43
N ALA A 16 2.76 -1.71 7.46
CA ALA A 16 1.34 -2.09 7.42
C ALA A 16 0.57 -1.29 6.34
N PHE A 17 0.88 -0.01 6.18
CA PHE A 17 0.31 0.82 5.11
C PHE A 17 0.71 0.30 3.72
N ILE A 18 2.00 -0.03 3.50
CA ILE A 18 2.46 -0.61 2.23
C ILE A 18 1.77 -1.96 1.96
N ALA A 19 1.69 -2.83 2.96
CA ALA A 19 0.99 -4.11 2.84
C ALA A 19 -0.50 -3.91 2.52
N PHE A 20 -1.14 -2.90 3.13
CA PHE A 20 -2.52 -2.53 2.83
C PHE A 20 -2.68 -2.01 1.40
N VAL A 21 -1.78 -1.16 0.90
CA VAL A 21 -1.79 -0.68 -0.49
C VAL A 21 -1.66 -1.83 -1.49
N ILE A 22 -0.83 -2.82 -1.20
CA ILE A 22 -0.59 -3.96 -2.09
C ILE A 22 -1.77 -4.97 -2.04
N ALA A 23 -2.22 -5.34 -0.85
CA ALA A 23 -3.15 -6.45 -0.65
C ALA A 23 -4.57 -6.03 -0.24
N GLY A 24 -4.76 -4.79 0.23
CA GLY A 24 -6.04 -4.30 0.75
C GLY A 24 -7.18 -4.30 -0.28
N GLY A 25 -6.84 -4.19 -1.57
CA GLY A 25 -7.81 -4.33 -2.65
C GLY A 25 -8.56 -5.68 -2.64
N LEU A 26 -7.95 -6.75 -2.10
CA LEU A 26 -8.60 -8.05 -1.94
C LEU A 26 -9.77 -8.00 -0.95
N LEU A 27 -9.74 -7.09 0.01
CA LEU A 27 -10.85 -6.90 0.96
C LEU A 27 -12.11 -6.40 0.25
N THR A 28 -11.98 -5.71 -0.87
CA THR A 28 -13.11 -5.24 -1.69
C THR A 28 -13.88 -6.39 -2.34
N LEU A 29 -13.22 -7.56 -2.51
CA LEU A 29 -13.89 -8.78 -2.98
C LEU A 29 -14.92 -9.32 -1.96
N ARG A 30 -14.73 -9.01 -0.67
CA ARG A 30 -15.65 -9.37 0.42
C ARG A 30 -16.67 -8.27 0.68
N HIS A 31 -16.21 -7.03 0.84
CA HIS A 31 -17.03 -5.86 1.13
C HIS A 31 -16.60 -4.66 0.31
N ARG A 32 -17.45 -4.20 -0.59
CA ARG A 32 -17.16 -3.06 -1.49
C ARG A 32 -16.84 -1.75 -0.74
N GLY A 33 -17.32 -1.60 0.48
CA GLY A 33 -17.04 -0.42 1.32
C GLY A 33 -15.54 -0.20 1.60
N TRP A 34 -14.72 -1.27 1.55
CA TRP A 34 -13.27 -1.15 1.69
C TRP A 34 -12.63 -0.29 0.61
N ALA A 35 -13.27 -0.17 -0.56
CA ALA A 35 -12.76 0.69 -1.64
C ALA A 35 -12.66 2.16 -1.22
N ILE A 36 -13.56 2.64 -0.34
CA ILE A 36 -13.59 4.04 0.13
C ILE A 36 -12.29 4.40 0.87
N VAL A 37 -11.72 3.46 1.62
CA VAL A 37 -10.48 3.67 2.37
C VAL A 37 -9.26 3.28 1.54
N HIS A 38 -9.38 2.20 0.77
CA HIS A 38 -8.24 1.65 0.03
C HIS A 38 -7.85 2.49 -1.20
N MET A 39 -8.82 3.03 -1.96
CA MET A 39 -8.50 3.85 -3.14
C MET A 39 -7.70 5.12 -2.81
N PRO A 40 -8.06 5.92 -1.79
CA PRO A 40 -7.23 7.04 -1.36
C PRO A 40 -5.81 6.61 -0.93
N ALA A 41 -5.67 5.46 -0.25
CA ALA A 41 -4.38 4.93 0.15
C ALA A 41 -3.51 4.57 -1.07
N VAL A 42 -4.09 3.91 -2.08
CA VAL A 42 -3.39 3.59 -3.34
C VAL A 42 -3.02 4.86 -4.10
N ALA A 43 -3.93 5.84 -4.19
CA ALA A 43 -3.67 7.11 -4.85
C ALA A 43 -2.52 7.88 -4.17
N TRP A 44 -2.50 7.89 -2.85
CA TRP A 44 -1.41 8.50 -2.09
C TRP A 44 -0.07 7.79 -2.32
N ALA A 45 -0.03 6.46 -2.22
CA ALA A 45 1.18 5.69 -2.46
C ALA A 45 1.71 5.89 -3.89
N ALA A 46 0.85 5.85 -4.90
CA ALA A 46 1.24 6.12 -6.28
C ALA A 46 1.79 7.55 -6.44
N TRP A 47 1.14 8.53 -5.83
CA TRP A 47 1.60 9.92 -5.85
C TRP A 47 3.02 10.06 -5.26
N THR A 48 3.27 9.47 -4.09
CA THR A 48 4.59 9.54 -3.44
C THR A 48 5.69 8.89 -4.28
N GLU A 49 5.40 7.77 -4.93
CA GLU A 49 6.36 7.10 -5.83
C GLU A 49 6.64 7.93 -7.10
N PHE A 50 5.60 8.47 -7.75
CA PHE A 50 5.79 9.25 -8.99
C PHE A 50 6.48 10.60 -8.78
N THR A 51 6.34 11.19 -7.59
CA THR A 51 6.88 12.51 -7.28
C THR A 51 8.13 12.45 -6.41
N ALA A 52 8.56 11.25 -6.00
CA ALA A 52 9.61 11.04 -5.00
C ALA A 52 9.37 11.86 -3.71
N THR A 53 8.09 12.06 -3.35
CA THR A 53 7.71 12.82 -2.17
C THR A 53 7.84 11.95 -0.93
N VAL A 54 8.51 12.49 0.10
CA VAL A 54 8.65 11.79 1.39
C VAL A 54 7.32 11.72 2.11
N CYS A 55 6.91 10.51 2.49
CA CYS A 55 5.68 10.30 3.26
C CYS A 55 5.76 11.02 4.61
N PRO A 56 4.68 11.67 5.10
CA PRO A 56 4.68 12.37 6.39
C PRO A 56 5.06 11.51 7.60
N LEU A 57 4.91 10.20 7.52
CA LEU A 57 5.34 9.28 8.59
C LEU A 57 6.87 9.26 8.75
N THR A 58 7.61 9.42 7.66
CA THR A 58 9.09 9.38 7.67
C THR A 58 9.72 10.52 8.50
N PRO A 59 9.37 11.81 8.35
CA PRO A 59 9.93 12.84 9.20
C PRO A 59 9.55 12.67 10.67
N TRP A 60 8.38 12.13 11.00
CA TRP A 60 8.02 11.82 12.39
C TRP A 60 8.85 10.66 12.94
N GLU A 61 9.06 9.60 12.18
CA GLU A 61 9.95 8.51 12.55
C GLU A 61 11.36 9.04 12.82
N ASN A 62 11.91 9.87 11.92
CA ASN A 62 13.23 10.45 12.07
C ASN A 62 13.34 11.35 13.32
N ALA A 63 12.31 12.13 13.64
CA ALA A 63 12.28 12.95 14.85
C ALA A 63 12.37 12.09 16.13
N PHE A 64 11.70 10.95 16.17
CA PHE A 64 11.80 10.02 17.29
C PHE A 64 13.13 9.26 17.32
N ARG A 65 13.71 8.90 16.17
CA ARG A 65 15.06 8.28 16.09
C ARG A 65 16.12 9.22 16.63
N THR A 66 16.16 10.44 16.13
CA THR A 66 17.14 11.44 16.58
C THR A 66 16.96 11.81 18.05
N GLY A 67 15.70 11.89 18.54
CA GLY A 67 15.41 12.04 19.95
C GLY A 67 15.83 10.87 20.84
N ALA A 68 16.07 9.70 20.25
CA ALA A 68 16.60 8.51 20.92
C ALA A 68 18.15 8.43 20.83
N GLY A 69 18.79 9.35 20.11
CA GLY A 69 20.23 9.35 19.83
C GLY A 69 20.64 8.44 18.67
N ASP A 70 19.67 7.96 17.88
CA ASP A 70 19.91 7.17 16.68
C ASP A 70 20.08 8.07 15.44
N ALA A 71 20.77 7.59 14.40
CA ALA A 71 20.87 8.31 13.15
C ALA A 71 19.51 8.35 12.42
N GLY A 72 19.13 9.52 11.91
CA GLY A 72 18.03 9.66 10.97
C GLY A 72 18.48 9.39 9.53
N TYR A 73 17.51 9.40 8.59
CA TYR A 73 17.75 9.26 7.16
C TYR A 73 16.94 10.31 6.37
N THR A 74 17.37 10.64 5.16
CA THR A 74 16.79 11.70 4.33
C THR A 74 16.00 11.18 3.14
N GLU A 75 16.22 9.94 2.75
CA GLU A 75 15.57 9.25 1.66
C GLU A 75 14.12 8.87 2.00
N THR A 76 13.37 8.36 1.02
CA THR A 76 12.03 7.84 1.27
C THR A 76 12.08 6.54 2.11
N PHE A 77 11.00 6.20 2.78
CA PHE A 77 10.90 4.94 3.56
C PHE A 77 11.20 3.70 2.70
N VAL A 78 10.65 3.67 1.49
CA VAL A 78 10.89 2.55 0.56
C VAL A 78 12.36 2.46 0.18
N GLU A 79 12.99 3.59 -0.07
CA GLU A 79 14.42 3.69 -0.43
C GLU A 79 15.32 3.25 0.73
N HIS A 80 14.97 3.62 1.95
CA HIS A 80 15.76 3.29 3.13
C HIS A 80 15.64 1.82 3.57
N TYR A 81 14.42 1.24 3.58
CA TYR A 81 14.17 -0.09 4.14
C TYR A 81 13.96 -1.18 3.10
N ILE A 82 13.27 -0.87 2.00
CA ILE A 82 12.83 -1.89 1.04
C ILE A 82 13.88 -2.11 -0.06
N VAL A 83 14.42 -1.00 -0.57
CA VAL A 83 15.35 -1.05 -1.70
C VAL A 83 16.63 -1.82 -1.38
N PRO A 84 17.31 -1.62 -0.24
CA PRO A 84 18.53 -2.38 0.09
C PRO A 84 18.29 -3.89 0.17
N LEU A 85 17.05 -4.30 0.44
CA LEU A 85 16.67 -5.72 0.48
C LEU A 85 16.52 -6.34 -0.91
N VAL A 86 16.08 -5.54 -1.91
CA VAL A 86 15.73 -6.00 -3.25
C VAL A 86 16.79 -5.57 -4.29
N TYR A 87 17.39 -4.39 -4.11
CA TYR A 87 18.35 -3.76 -5.02
C TYR A 87 19.50 -3.15 -4.23
N PRO A 88 20.60 -3.88 -3.99
CA PRO A 88 21.75 -3.39 -3.22
C PRO A 88 22.48 -2.20 -3.87
N GLU A 89 22.27 -1.93 -5.17
CA GLU A 89 22.89 -0.82 -5.90
C GLU A 89 22.16 0.53 -5.78
N GLY A 90 21.05 0.58 -5.03
CA GLY A 90 20.28 1.81 -4.80
C GLY A 90 19.11 2.03 -5.77
N LEU A 91 18.25 2.99 -5.43
CA LEU A 91 17.06 3.32 -6.20
C LEU A 91 17.37 4.39 -7.25
N THR A 92 17.04 4.11 -8.49
CA THR A 92 17.06 5.12 -9.55
C THR A 92 15.66 5.74 -9.69
N PRO A 93 15.52 6.98 -10.22
CA PRO A 93 14.22 7.56 -10.53
C PRO A 93 13.35 6.67 -11.41
N GLN A 94 13.96 5.88 -12.29
CA GLN A 94 13.26 4.92 -13.14
C GLN A 94 12.63 3.79 -12.31
N THR A 95 13.32 3.31 -11.27
CA THR A 95 12.79 2.25 -10.39
C THR A 95 11.59 2.75 -9.58
N GLN A 96 11.59 4.00 -9.13
CA GLN A 96 10.43 4.62 -8.45
C GLN A 96 9.22 4.67 -9.38
N VAL A 97 9.39 5.09 -10.62
CA VAL A 97 8.32 5.09 -11.63
C VAL A 97 7.79 3.66 -11.87
N VAL A 98 8.68 2.66 -11.97
CA VAL A 98 8.29 1.25 -12.13
C VAL A 98 7.48 0.76 -10.93
N LEU A 99 7.87 1.10 -9.70
CA LEU A 99 7.11 0.76 -8.49
C LEU A 99 5.74 1.43 -8.49
N GLY A 100 5.66 2.72 -8.80
CA GLY A 100 4.40 3.46 -8.91
C GLY A 100 3.46 2.85 -9.96
N VAL A 101 3.97 2.55 -11.16
CA VAL A 101 3.22 1.85 -12.21
C VAL A 101 2.77 0.47 -11.75
N GLY A 102 3.65 -0.28 -11.07
CA GLY A 102 3.35 -1.59 -10.52
C GLY A 102 2.19 -1.56 -9.50
N ILE A 103 2.20 -0.58 -8.59
CA ILE A 103 1.12 -0.35 -7.61
C ILE A 103 -0.21 -0.10 -8.34
N VAL A 104 -0.21 0.81 -9.32
CA VAL A 104 -1.43 1.14 -10.07
C VAL A 104 -1.93 -0.05 -10.86
N ALA A 105 -1.06 -0.74 -11.60
CA ALA A 105 -1.42 -1.90 -12.43
C ALA A 105 -1.97 -3.05 -11.60
N LEU A 106 -1.31 -3.39 -10.48
CA LEU A 106 -1.76 -4.43 -9.56
C LEU A 106 -3.16 -4.14 -9.02
N ASN A 107 -3.36 -2.93 -8.53
CA ASN A 107 -4.64 -2.53 -7.97
C ASN A 107 -5.74 -2.44 -9.03
N ALA A 108 -5.44 -1.93 -10.22
CA ALA A 108 -6.38 -1.93 -11.34
C ALA A 108 -6.82 -3.35 -11.71
N ALA A 109 -5.90 -4.32 -11.73
CA ALA A 109 -6.22 -5.73 -11.97
C ALA A 109 -7.13 -6.31 -10.86
N ILE A 110 -6.82 -6.04 -9.58
CA ILE A 110 -7.64 -6.49 -8.44
C ILE A 110 -9.06 -5.92 -8.53
N TYR A 111 -9.19 -4.61 -8.79
CA TYR A 111 -10.50 -3.96 -8.92
C TYR A 111 -11.27 -4.45 -10.14
N ALA A 112 -10.61 -4.69 -11.28
CA ALA A 112 -11.24 -5.27 -12.46
C ALA A 112 -11.78 -6.68 -12.18
N LEU A 113 -11.03 -7.51 -11.46
CA LEU A 113 -11.48 -8.84 -11.01
C LEU A 113 -12.67 -8.75 -10.05
N ALA A 114 -12.62 -7.81 -9.08
CA ALA A 114 -13.72 -7.57 -8.15
C ALA A 114 -14.99 -7.17 -8.89
N TRP A 115 -14.88 -6.29 -9.89
CA TRP A 115 -16.01 -5.86 -10.71
C TRP A 115 -16.57 -7.02 -11.55
N ARG A 116 -15.71 -7.78 -12.24
CA ARG A 116 -16.15 -8.94 -13.05
C ARG A 116 -16.90 -9.98 -12.21
N LYS A 117 -16.40 -10.27 -11.00
CA LYS A 117 -17.06 -11.20 -10.06
C LYS A 117 -18.45 -10.70 -9.66
N SER A 118 -18.63 -9.39 -9.48
CA SER A 118 -19.91 -8.81 -9.07
C SER A 118 -20.96 -8.75 -10.19
N ARG A 119 -20.54 -8.82 -11.45
CA ARG A 119 -21.41 -8.80 -12.62
C ARG A 119 -21.87 -10.19 -13.08
N ARG A 120 -21.40 -11.28 -12.46
CA ARG A 120 -21.89 -12.63 -12.78
C ARG A 120 -23.31 -12.76 -12.21
N PRO A 121 -24.35 -12.94 -13.06
CA PRO A 121 -25.72 -13.12 -12.59
C PRO A 121 -25.82 -14.38 -11.73
N GLN A 122 -26.59 -14.32 -10.65
CA GLN A 122 -26.96 -15.48 -9.85
C GLN A 122 -28.15 -16.21 -10.50
N ASP A 123 -28.00 -16.62 -11.77
CA ASP A 123 -29.12 -17.17 -12.53
C ASP A 123 -29.37 -18.68 -12.33
N VAL A 124 -28.63 -19.35 -11.44
CA VAL A 124 -28.79 -20.82 -11.28
C VAL A 124 -29.81 -21.23 -10.21
N GLY A 125 -30.38 -20.29 -9.46
CA GLY A 125 -31.26 -20.64 -8.32
C GLY A 125 -32.75 -20.40 -8.50
N ARG A 126 -33.23 -19.89 -9.64
CA ARG A 126 -34.64 -19.52 -9.82
C ARG A 126 -35.48 -20.52 -10.62
N GLU A 127 -34.86 -21.43 -11.33
CA GLU A 127 -35.57 -22.35 -12.22
C GLU A 127 -36.17 -23.57 -11.49
N THR A 128 -35.60 -23.99 -10.37
CA THR A 128 -36.07 -25.15 -9.60
C THR A 128 -37.26 -24.87 -8.68
N ARG A 129 -37.69 -23.61 -8.53
CA ARG A 129 -38.85 -23.23 -7.70
C ARG A 129 -40.18 -23.04 -8.47
N ARG A 130 -40.17 -23.22 -9.79
CA ARG A 130 -41.38 -23.06 -10.63
C ARG A 130 -42.00 -24.38 -11.10
N SER A 131 -41.40 -25.51 -10.72
CA SER A 131 -41.88 -26.85 -11.16
C SER A 131 -42.39 -27.73 -10.00
N THR A 132 -42.82 -27.14 -8.91
CA THR A 132 -43.64 -27.75 -7.85
C THR A 132 -44.85 -26.84 -7.57
#